data_2e897beabe36de064f3c3db56ef8e6d2
#
_entry.id   2e897beabe36de064f3c3db56ef8e6d2
#
_cell.length_a   1.000
_cell.length_b   1.000
_cell.length_c   1.000
_cell.angle_alpha   90.00
_cell.angle_beta   90.00
_cell.angle_gamma   90.00
#
_symmetry.space_group_name_H-M   'P 1'
#
loop_
_entity.id
_entity.type
_entity.pdbx_description
1 polymer ?
#
loop_
_entity_poly.entity_id
_entity_poly.type
_entity_poly.pdbx_seq_one_letter_code
_entity_poly.pdbx_strand_id
1 'polypeptide(L)'
;MAVSAGFKSDLLGSIPSLRAFAVSLSQNADKADDLVQETLVKAWDKHESFQPGTNLKAWLFTILRNEFYSQMRKRGREVQDSDGIMTARLAVHPAQHGQLDLEDFRGALEKLPEDQREAIILIGASGFSYEEAAEICNCAVGTIKSRVSRARTRLQEILQISGEDDFGPDAISTQVMTSPAD
;
A
#
# COMPACT_ATOMS: atom_id res chain seq x y z
N MET A 1 27.73 -15.11 -2.98
CA MET A 1 27.99 -14.89 -1.53
C MET A 1 26.81 -15.42 -0.72
N ALA A 2 27.03 -15.93 0.51
CA ALA A 2 25.93 -16.39 1.35
C ALA A 2 25.07 -15.20 1.83
N VAL A 3 23.75 -15.30 1.67
CA VAL A 3 22.80 -14.32 2.19
C VAL A 3 22.95 -14.22 3.69
N SER A 4 23.08 -13.00 4.25
CA SER A 4 23.25 -12.82 5.70
C SER A 4 22.01 -13.31 6.45
N ALA A 5 22.19 -13.89 7.64
CA ALA A 5 21.08 -14.35 8.48
C ALA A 5 20.13 -13.20 8.83
N GLY A 6 20.64 -11.98 9.00
CA GLY A 6 19.84 -10.78 9.23
C GLY A 6 18.92 -10.46 8.06
N PHE A 7 19.44 -10.43 6.83
CA PHE A 7 18.62 -10.17 5.65
C PHE A 7 17.46 -11.17 5.50
N LYS A 8 17.74 -12.46 5.73
CA LYS A 8 16.70 -13.49 5.68
C LYS A 8 15.61 -13.27 6.74
N SER A 9 16.01 -12.96 7.97
CA SER A 9 15.06 -12.66 9.05
C SER A 9 14.18 -11.46 8.73
N ASP A 10 14.77 -10.37 8.26
CA ASP A 10 14.07 -9.13 7.93
C ASP A 10 13.15 -9.30 6.72
N LEU A 11 13.60 -10.08 5.72
CA LEU A 11 12.78 -10.46 4.57
C LEU A 11 11.51 -11.20 5.00
N LEU A 12 11.66 -12.23 5.85
CA LEU A 12 10.52 -13.00 6.37
C LEU A 12 9.61 -12.14 7.26
N GLY A 13 10.19 -11.28 8.09
CA GLY A 13 9.44 -10.34 8.94
C GLY A 13 8.63 -9.32 8.15
N SER A 14 9.00 -9.06 6.89
CA SER A 14 8.28 -8.12 6.02
C SER A 14 7.04 -8.73 5.33
N ILE A 15 6.89 -10.06 5.34
CA ILE A 15 5.80 -10.75 4.63
C ILE A 15 4.40 -10.23 4.99
N PRO A 16 4.02 -10.04 6.28
CA PRO A 16 2.69 -9.58 6.61
C PRO A 16 2.37 -8.19 6.02
N SER A 17 3.33 -7.26 6.06
CA SER A 17 3.15 -5.91 5.53
C SER A 17 3.15 -5.89 3.99
N LEU A 18 3.96 -6.72 3.34
CA LEU A 18 3.93 -6.92 1.89
C LEU A 18 2.58 -7.48 1.44
N ARG A 19 2.05 -8.48 2.17
CA ARG A 19 0.75 -9.09 1.87
C ARG A 19 -0.38 -8.08 2.00
N ALA A 20 -0.40 -7.29 3.08
CA ALA A 20 -1.40 -6.24 3.27
C ALA A 20 -1.38 -5.22 2.12
N PHE A 21 -0.18 -4.79 1.70
CA PHE A 21 -0.02 -3.88 0.57
C PHE A 21 -0.43 -4.53 -0.77
N ALA A 22 -0.05 -5.78 -1.02
CA ALA A 22 -0.45 -6.52 -2.22
C ALA A 22 -1.97 -6.70 -2.33
N VAL A 23 -2.66 -7.01 -1.20
CA VAL A 23 -4.13 -7.08 -1.17
C VAL A 23 -4.76 -5.74 -1.50
N SER A 24 -4.20 -4.65 -0.99
CA SER A 24 -4.72 -3.30 -1.26
C SER A 24 -4.58 -2.88 -2.73
N LEU A 25 -3.53 -3.34 -3.41
CA LEU A 25 -3.32 -3.08 -4.83
C LEU A 25 -4.19 -3.98 -5.71
N SER A 26 -4.15 -5.29 -5.47
CA SER A 26 -4.80 -6.30 -6.33
C SER A 26 -6.30 -6.47 -6.05
N GLN A 27 -6.77 -6.07 -4.87
CA GLN A 27 -8.14 -6.30 -4.36
C GLN A 27 -8.55 -7.80 -4.42
N ASN A 28 -7.57 -8.69 -4.37
CA ASN A 28 -7.78 -10.13 -4.43
C ASN A 28 -6.68 -10.85 -3.65
N ALA A 29 -7.08 -11.71 -2.71
CA ALA A 29 -6.15 -12.37 -1.78
C ALA A 29 -5.20 -13.34 -2.51
N ASP A 30 -5.72 -14.14 -3.47
CA ASP A 30 -4.91 -15.12 -4.19
C ASP A 30 -3.85 -14.43 -5.06
N LYS A 31 -4.24 -13.38 -5.77
CA LYS A 31 -3.32 -12.55 -6.56
C LYS A 31 -2.28 -11.84 -5.69
N ALA A 32 -2.69 -11.43 -4.48
CA ALA A 32 -1.77 -10.81 -3.53
C ALA A 32 -0.74 -11.82 -3.03
N ASP A 33 -1.13 -13.05 -2.74
CA ASP A 33 -0.23 -14.10 -2.29
C ASP A 33 0.77 -14.48 -3.39
N ASP A 34 0.33 -14.62 -4.63
CA ASP A 34 1.20 -14.82 -5.80
C ASP A 34 2.20 -13.67 -5.96
N LEU A 35 1.72 -12.43 -5.86
CA LEU A 35 2.55 -11.22 -5.99
C LEU A 35 3.62 -11.15 -4.89
N VAL A 36 3.27 -11.51 -3.66
CA VAL A 36 4.23 -11.58 -2.54
C VAL A 36 5.28 -12.65 -2.81
N GLN A 37 4.89 -13.86 -3.24
CA GLN A 37 5.83 -14.92 -3.56
C GLN A 37 6.82 -14.49 -4.65
N GLU A 38 6.35 -13.91 -5.75
CA GLU A 38 7.23 -13.40 -6.80
C GLU A 38 8.15 -12.28 -6.31
N THR A 39 7.64 -11.42 -5.42
CA THR A 39 8.45 -10.37 -4.80
C THR A 39 9.59 -10.95 -3.97
N LEU A 40 9.32 -11.97 -3.16
CA LEU A 40 10.32 -12.63 -2.34
C LEU A 40 11.38 -13.34 -3.18
N VAL A 41 10.98 -14.03 -4.25
CA VAL A 41 11.92 -14.65 -5.20
C VAL A 41 12.83 -13.61 -5.83
N LYS A 42 12.26 -12.51 -6.33
CA LYS A 42 13.03 -11.41 -6.94
C LYS A 42 13.95 -10.71 -5.94
N ALA A 43 13.49 -10.51 -4.71
CA ALA A 43 14.31 -9.94 -3.65
C ALA A 43 15.49 -10.86 -3.31
N TRP A 44 15.25 -12.17 -3.28
CA TRP A 44 16.28 -13.16 -3.04
C TRP A 44 17.31 -13.19 -4.16
N ASP A 45 16.89 -13.23 -5.41
CA ASP A 45 17.76 -13.24 -6.58
C ASP A 45 18.59 -11.95 -6.70
N LYS A 46 18.01 -10.82 -6.27
CA LYS A 46 18.65 -9.50 -6.33
C LYS A 46 19.23 -9.03 -5.00
N HIS A 47 19.40 -9.91 -4.02
CA HIS A 47 19.85 -9.51 -2.68
C HIS A 47 21.19 -8.75 -2.68
N GLU A 48 22.07 -9.02 -3.65
CA GLU A 48 23.33 -8.31 -3.81
C GLU A 48 23.16 -6.84 -4.25
N SER A 49 22.03 -6.48 -4.84
CA SER A 49 21.70 -5.10 -5.20
C SER A 49 21.13 -4.28 -4.05
N PHE A 50 20.75 -4.93 -2.95
CA PHE A 50 20.31 -4.25 -1.74
C PHE A 50 21.51 -3.65 -1.01
N GLN A 51 21.45 -2.36 -0.71
CA GLN A 51 22.48 -1.67 0.06
C GLN A 51 22.25 -1.86 1.56
N PRO A 52 23.14 -2.55 2.29
CA PRO A 52 23.03 -2.68 3.73
C PRO A 52 22.98 -1.30 4.43
N GLY A 53 22.11 -1.14 5.41
CA GLY A 53 21.91 0.12 6.12
C GLY A 53 20.84 1.04 5.52
N THR A 54 20.25 0.68 4.37
CA THR A 54 19.07 1.35 3.83
C THR A 54 17.77 0.66 4.29
N ASN A 55 16.60 1.24 3.98
CA ASN A 55 15.30 0.70 4.36
C ASN A 55 14.92 -0.51 3.49
N LEU A 56 15.15 -1.74 4.01
CA LEU A 56 14.79 -2.99 3.32
C LEU A 56 13.31 -3.06 2.99
N LYS A 57 12.44 -2.59 3.90
CA LYS A 57 10.99 -2.59 3.68
C LYS A 57 10.63 -1.74 2.47
N ALA A 58 11.18 -0.53 2.33
CA ALA A 58 10.95 0.34 1.19
C ALA A 58 11.42 -0.31 -0.13
N TRP A 59 12.59 -0.95 -0.10
CA TRP A 59 13.12 -1.67 -1.26
C TRP A 59 12.20 -2.83 -1.69
N LEU A 60 11.69 -3.62 -0.74
CA LEU A 60 10.75 -4.71 -1.01
C LEU A 60 9.42 -4.21 -1.57
N PHE A 61 8.90 -3.10 -1.02
CA PHE A 61 7.67 -2.46 -1.52
C PHE A 61 7.85 -1.95 -2.94
N THR A 62 9.02 -1.42 -3.28
CA THR A 62 9.37 -1.02 -4.66
C THR A 62 9.35 -2.21 -5.61
N ILE A 63 9.92 -3.37 -5.21
CA ILE A 63 9.90 -4.60 -6.03
C ILE A 63 8.46 -5.05 -6.24
N LEU A 64 7.66 -5.13 -5.17
CA LEU A 64 6.27 -5.57 -5.22
C LEU A 64 5.43 -4.68 -6.14
N ARG A 65 5.53 -3.38 -5.97
CA ARG A 65 4.84 -2.40 -6.79
C ARG A 65 5.19 -2.53 -8.27
N ASN A 66 6.47 -2.61 -8.58
CA ASN A 66 6.95 -2.74 -9.95
C ASN A 66 6.45 -4.03 -10.61
N GLU A 67 6.39 -5.12 -9.84
CA GLU A 67 5.84 -6.39 -10.31
C GLU A 67 4.35 -6.29 -10.59
N PHE A 68 3.58 -5.72 -9.67
CA PHE A 68 2.15 -5.49 -9.85
C PHE A 68 1.84 -4.74 -11.15
N TYR A 69 2.48 -3.60 -11.36
CA TYR A 69 2.26 -2.80 -12.58
C TYR A 69 2.80 -3.48 -13.84
N SER A 70 3.84 -4.30 -13.74
CA SER A 70 4.34 -5.11 -14.85
C SER A 70 3.31 -6.14 -15.30
N GLN A 71 2.70 -6.84 -14.33
CA GLN A 71 1.62 -7.82 -14.60
C GLN A 71 0.36 -7.13 -15.16
N MET A 72 -0.01 -5.97 -14.63
CA MET A 72 -1.14 -5.18 -15.15
C MET A 72 -0.92 -4.80 -16.62
N ARG A 73 0.27 -4.30 -16.98
CA ARG A 73 0.60 -3.97 -18.38
C ARG A 73 0.60 -5.20 -19.29
N LYS A 74 1.06 -6.35 -18.79
CA LYS A 74 1.05 -7.60 -19.57
C LYS A 74 -0.38 -8.05 -19.84
N ARG A 75 -1.23 -8.08 -18.81
CA ARG A 75 -2.67 -8.43 -18.95
C ARG A 75 -3.41 -7.46 -19.87
N GLY A 76 -3.15 -6.15 -19.76
CA GLY A 76 -3.76 -5.15 -20.65
C GLY A 76 -3.44 -5.38 -22.11
N ARG A 77 -2.25 -5.87 -22.45
CA ARG A 77 -1.88 -6.25 -23.82
C ARG A 77 -2.56 -7.55 -24.28
N GLU A 78 -2.64 -8.55 -23.41
CA GLU A 78 -3.31 -9.83 -23.69
C GLU A 78 -4.83 -9.66 -23.90
N VAL A 79 -5.47 -8.70 -23.19
CA VAL A 79 -6.90 -8.38 -23.34
C VAL A 79 -7.20 -7.60 -24.63
N GLN A 80 -6.27 -6.77 -25.10
CA GLN A 80 -6.41 -6.09 -26.40
C GLN A 80 -6.37 -7.07 -27.58
N ASP A 81 -5.73 -8.24 -27.40
CA ASP A 81 -5.71 -9.31 -28.42
C ASP A 81 -6.92 -10.27 -28.31
N SER A 82 -7.72 -10.15 -27.24
CA SER A 82 -8.96 -10.93 -27.05
C SER A 82 -10.07 -10.03 -26.53
N ASP A 83 -11.04 -9.70 -27.37
CA ASP A 83 -12.26 -8.95 -27.02
C ASP A 83 -12.97 -9.59 -25.81
N GLY A 84 -12.77 -9.05 -24.62
CA GLY A 84 -13.32 -9.57 -23.37
C GLY A 84 -13.63 -8.48 -22.36
N ILE A 85 -14.90 -8.18 -22.21
CA ILE A 85 -15.52 -7.22 -21.29
C ILE A 85 -15.18 -7.58 -19.84
N MET A 86 -14.44 -6.72 -19.13
CA MET A 86 -14.29 -6.80 -17.68
C MET A 86 -15.38 -5.98 -16.98
N THR A 87 -16.39 -6.67 -16.48
CA THR A 87 -17.38 -6.11 -15.55
C THR A 87 -16.84 -6.15 -14.12
N ALA A 88 -16.52 -4.99 -13.57
CA ALA A 88 -16.27 -4.84 -12.13
C ALA A 88 -17.59 -5.03 -11.37
N ARG A 89 -17.70 -6.04 -10.53
CA ARG A 89 -18.81 -6.21 -9.60
C ARG A 89 -18.61 -5.30 -8.39
N LEU A 90 -19.43 -4.26 -8.32
CA LEU A 90 -19.65 -3.46 -7.13
C LEU A 90 -20.66 -4.18 -6.23
N ALA A 91 -20.22 -4.70 -5.11
CA ALA A 91 -21.11 -5.11 -4.04
C ALA A 91 -21.39 -3.89 -3.14
N VAL A 92 -22.62 -3.44 -3.09
CA VAL A 92 -23.07 -2.36 -2.21
C VAL A 92 -23.65 -3.01 -0.96
N HIS A 93 -23.09 -2.73 0.22
CA HIS A 93 -23.70 -3.04 1.50
C HIS A 93 -24.27 -1.76 2.14
N PRO A 94 -25.45 -1.82 2.79
CA PRO A 94 -26.06 -0.66 3.42
C PRO A 94 -25.36 -0.31 4.73
N ALA A 95 -25.08 0.98 4.90
CA ALA A 95 -24.47 1.54 6.10
C ALA A 95 -25.42 1.47 7.30
N GLN A 96 -24.97 0.89 8.42
CA GLN A 96 -25.58 1.07 9.74
C GLN A 96 -24.75 2.04 10.57
N HIS A 97 -25.40 2.97 11.23
CA HIS A 97 -24.82 4.03 12.05
C HIS A 97 -24.18 3.46 13.32
N GLY A 98 -22.93 3.85 13.58
CA GLY A 98 -22.30 3.74 14.90
C GLY A 98 -21.14 2.76 15.00
N GLN A 99 -19.96 3.24 14.88
CA GLN A 99 -18.62 2.65 14.74
C GLN A 99 -18.32 2.26 13.30
N LEU A 100 -17.33 2.97 12.73
CA LEU A 100 -16.78 2.62 11.42
C LEU A 100 -16.26 1.19 11.51
N ASP A 101 -16.98 0.24 10.93
CA ASP A 101 -16.53 -1.13 10.86
C ASP A 101 -15.30 -1.20 9.93
N LEU A 102 -14.34 -2.02 10.27
CA LEU A 102 -13.15 -2.26 9.45
C LEU A 102 -13.53 -2.66 8.01
N GLU A 103 -14.67 -3.32 7.85
CA GLU A 103 -15.21 -3.69 6.53
C GLU A 103 -15.68 -2.47 5.74
N ASP A 104 -16.33 -1.49 6.39
CA ASP A 104 -16.76 -0.24 5.74
C ASP A 104 -15.56 0.57 5.29
N PHE A 105 -14.52 0.67 6.12
CA PHE A 105 -13.28 1.35 5.77
C PHE A 105 -12.56 0.66 4.61
N ARG A 106 -12.50 -0.67 4.62
CA ARG A 106 -11.93 -1.44 3.52
C ARG A 106 -12.71 -1.23 2.22
N GLY A 107 -14.04 -1.28 2.29
CA GLY A 107 -14.92 -0.99 1.14
C GLY A 107 -14.76 0.44 0.61
N ALA A 108 -14.49 1.40 1.49
CA ALA A 108 -14.20 2.79 1.09
C ALA A 108 -12.83 2.90 0.39
N LEU A 109 -11.80 2.21 0.89
CA LEU A 109 -10.49 2.15 0.22
C LEU A 109 -10.58 1.54 -1.18
N GLU A 110 -11.40 0.52 -1.37
CA GLU A 110 -11.61 -0.13 -2.67
C GLU A 110 -12.22 0.80 -3.73
N LYS A 111 -12.99 1.81 -3.29
CA LYS A 111 -13.60 2.82 -4.16
C LYS A 111 -12.67 3.96 -4.54
N LEU A 112 -11.48 4.06 -3.92
CA LEU A 112 -10.49 5.06 -4.30
C LEU A 112 -9.85 4.72 -5.65
N PRO A 113 -9.47 5.73 -6.45
CA PRO A 113 -8.54 5.55 -7.55
C PRO A 113 -7.25 4.88 -7.07
N GLU A 114 -6.69 4.00 -7.91
CA GLU A 114 -5.55 3.15 -7.54
C GLU A 114 -4.36 3.94 -6.99
N ASP A 115 -4.00 5.05 -7.63
CA ASP A 115 -2.90 5.93 -7.22
C ASP A 115 -3.13 6.64 -5.88
N GLN A 116 -4.39 6.96 -5.55
CA GLN A 116 -4.78 7.56 -4.28
C GLN A 116 -4.80 6.52 -3.17
N ARG A 117 -5.34 5.32 -3.45
CA ARG A 117 -5.33 4.19 -2.53
C ARG A 117 -3.92 3.75 -2.20
N GLU A 118 -3.04 3.63 -3.20
CA GLU A 118 -1.63 3.30 -3.02
C GLU A 118 -0.95 4.31 -2.08
N ALA A 119 -1.09 5.60 -2.37
CA ALA A 119 -0.43 6.66 -1.59
C ALA A 119 -0.90 6.69 -0.13
N ILE A 120 -2.20 6.59 0.12
CA ILE A 120 -2.72 6.65 1.50
C ILE A 120 -2.34 5.41 2.31
N ILE A 121 -2.21 4.23 1.69
CA ILE A 121 -1.78 3.01 2.37
C ILE A 121 -0.30 3.05 2.68
N LEU A 122 0.55 3.55 1.79
CA LEU A 122 1.98 3.71 2.05
C LEU A 122 2.22 4.63 3.25
N ILE A 123 1.52 5.76 3.33
CA ILE A 123 1.68 6.72 4.42
C ILE A 123 0.96 6.26 5.70
N GLY A 124 -0.33 5.93 5.60
CA GLY A 124 -1.19 5.70 6.77
C GLY A 124 -1.04 4.31 7.39
N ALA A 125 -0.96 3.27 6.58
CA ALA A 125 -0.93 1.88 7.07
C ALA A 125 0.47 1.28 7.12
N SER A 126 1.34 1.67 6.17
CA SER A 126 2.69 1.10 6.08
C SER A 126 3.74 1.93 6.83
N GLY A 127 3.42 3.17 7.20
CA GLY A 127 4.25 4.05 8.01
C GLY A 127 5.47 4.64 7.28
N PHE A 128 5.43 4.71 5.94
CA PHE A 128 6.50 5.36 5.17
C PHE A 128 6.39 6.89 5.27
N SER A 129 7.54 7.57 5.20
CA SER A 129 7.58 9.00 5.00
C SER A 129 7.09 9.38 3.58
N TYR A 130 6.76 10.65 3.36
CA TYR A 130 6.38 11.12 2.03
C TYR A 130 7.51 10.95 1.01
N GLU A 131 8.75 11.08 1.45
CA GLU A 131 9.95 10.89 0.65
C GLU A 131 10.11 9.42 0.24
N GLU A 132 10.03 8.49 1.20
CA GLU A 132 10.08 7.05 0.93
C GLU A 132 8.94 6.59 0.01
N ALA A 133 7.72 7.07 0.25
CA ALA A 133 6.58 6.76 -0.62
C ALA A 133 6.77 7.31 -2.04
N ALA A 134 7.39 8.48 -2.19
CA ALA A 134 7.71 9.05 -3.49
C ALA A 134 8.75 8.21 -4.24
N GLU A 135 9.76 7.70 -3.55
CA GLU A 135 10.75 6.76 -4.10
C GLU A 135 10.08 5.44 -4.53
N ILE A 136 9.26 4.83 -3.66
CA ILE A 136 8.51 3.59 -3.97
C ILE A 136 7.63 3.79 -5.21
N CYS A 137 6.93 4.93 -5.30
CA CYS A 137 6.03 5.26 -6.39
C CYS A 137 6.74 5.81 -7.63
N ASN A 138 8.06 6.07 -7.55
CA ASN A 138 8.83 6.73 -8.60
C ASN A 138 8.18 8.03 -9.10
N CYS A 139 7.85 8.93 -8.17
CA CYS A 139 7.22 10.21 -8.46
C CYS A 139 7.71 11.32 -7.50
N ALA A 140 7.32 12.57 -7.77
CA ALA A 140 7.67 13.67 -6.88
C ALA A 140 6.93 13.60 -5.53
N VAL A 141 7.56 14.04 -4.45
CA VAL A 141 6.95 14.11 -3.09
C VAL A 141 5.64 14.91 -3.10
N GLY A 142 5.58 16.01 -3.86
CA GLY A 142 4.36 16.80 -4.05
C GLY A 142 3.21 16.01 -4.65
N THR A 143 3.51 15.02 -5.51
CA THR A 143 2.52 14.11 -6.09
C THR A 143 1.93 13.21 -5.02
N ILE A 144 2.76 12.62 -4.15
CA ILE A 144 2.27 11.81 -3.02
C ILE A 144 1.41 12.65 -2.08
N LYS A 145 1.86 13.86 -1.70
CA LYS A 145 1.08 14.76 -0.86
C LYS A 145 -0.31 15.05 -1.44
N SER A 146 -0.39 15.34 -2.73
CA SER A 146 -1.66 15.62 -3.41
C SER A 146 -2.56 14.38 -3.51
N ARG A 147 -2.00 13.19 -3.76
CA ARG A 147 -2.74 11.92 -3.79
C ARG A 147 -3.31 11.58 -2.41
N VAL A 148 -2.53 11.72 -1.35
CA VAL A 148 -2.98 11.49 0.03
C VAL A 148 -4.08 12.47 0.42
N SER A 149 -3.94 13.77 0.11
CA SER A 149 -4.97 14.76 0.37
C SER A 149 -6.30 14.42 -0.32
N ARG A 150 -6.27 14.11 -1.63
CA ARG A 150 -7.47 13.69 -2.37
C ARG A 150 -8.07 12.39 -1.85
N ALA A 151 -7.22 11.42 -1.47
CA ALA A 151 -7.67 10.18 -0.88
C ALA A 151 -8.45 10.40 0.43
N ARG A 152 -7.93 11.27 1.31
CA ARG A 152 -8.59 11.63 2.57
C ARG A 152 -9.95 12.28 2.34
N THR A 153 -10.01 13.30 1.47
CA THR A 153 -11.27 13.96 1.12
C THR A 153 -12.28 12.96 0.60
N ARG A 154 -11.88 12.07 -0.31
CA ARG A 154 -12.78 11.08 -0.90
C ARG A 154 -13.22 10.01 0.10
N LEU A 155 -12.35 9.59 1.04
CA LEU A 155 -12.74 8.69 2.12
C LEU A 155 -13.76 9.34 3.06
N GLN A 156 -13.58 10.61 3.43
CA GLN A 156 -14.54 11.35 4.24
C GLN A 156 -15.91 11.40 3.56
N GLU A 157 -15.95 11.69 2.25
CA GLU A 157 -17.21 11.68 1.48
C GLU A 157 -17.87 10.29 1.45
N ILE A 158 -17.11 9.23 1.19
CA ILE A 158 -17.62 7.84 1.11
C ILE A 158 -18.14 7.36 2.47
N LEU A 159 -17.42 7.66 3.54
CA LEU A 159 -17.72 7.21 4.89
C LEU A 159 -18.69 8.16 5.62
N GLN A 160 -19.09 9.28 4.98
CA GLN A 160 -19.96 10.31 5.55
C GLN A 160 -19.46 10.84 6.90
N ILE A 161 -18.14 10.92 7.09
CA ILE A 161 -17.52 11.44 8.30
C ILE A 161 -17.43 12.94 8.20
N SER A 162 -18.13 13.65 9.09
CA SER A 162 -18.16 15.11 9.15
C SER A 162 -17.27 15.62 10.30
N GLY A 163 -15.93 15.55 10.14
CA GLY A 163 -15.00 16.10 11.13
C GLY A 163 -13.54 16.02 10.68
N GLU A 164 -12.81 17.13 10.85
CA GLU A 164 -11.36 17.19 10.59
C GLU A 164 -10.55 16.37 11.60
N ASP A 165 -11.14 15.99 12.74
CA ASP A 165 -10.45 15.35 13.87
C ASP A 165 -10.35 13.81 13.79
N ASP A 166 -11.09 13.16 12.87
CA ASP A 166 -11.15 11.68 12.82
C ASP A 166 -10.01 11.01 12.03
N PHE A 167 -9.15 11.78 11.33
CA PHE A 167 -8.03 11.27 10.53
C PHE A 167 -6.68 11.94 10.83
N GLY A 168 -6.52 12.47 12.03
CA GLY A 168 -5.24 12.96 12.55
C GLY A 168 -4.42 11.81 13.17
N PRO A 169 -3.11 11.99 13.36
CA PRO A 169 -2.39 11.13 14.31
C PRO A 169 -3.07 11.27 15.67
N ASP A 170 -3.45 10.15 16.28
CA ASP A 170 -4.06 10.11 17.61
C ASP A 170 -3.30 11.03 18.56
N ALA A 171 -4.02 11.67 19.48
CA ALA A 171 -3.41 12.50 20.51
C ALA A 171 -2.29 11.77 21.30
N ILE A 172 -2.32 10.44 21.32
CA ILE A 172 -1.30 9.55 21.88
C ILE A 172 -0.02 9.59 21.02
N SER A 173 -0.11 9.59 19.69
CA SER A 173 1.06 9.66 18.80
C SER A 173 1.75 11.02 18.85
N THR A 174 0.99 12.09 19.07
CA THR A 174 1.54 13.45 19.23
C THR A 174 2.27 13.61 20.57
N GLN A 175 1.83 12.93 21.63
CA GLN A 175 2.45 12.99 22.96
C GLN A 175 3.81 12.28 23.03
N VAL A 176 3.99 11.20 22.23
CA VAL A 176 5.28 10.47 22.16
C VAL A 176 6.34 11.27 21.40
N MET A 177 5.95 12.14 20.46
CA MET A 177 6.88 12.96 19.68
C MET A 177 7.30 14.26 20.40
N THR A 178 6.64 14.64 21.48
CA THR A 178 6.91 15.91 22.21
C THR A 178 7.51 15.72 23.58
N SER A 179 7.81 14.51 24.03
CA SER A 179 8.54 14.29 25.29
C SER A 179 10.02 14.62 25.09
N PRO A 180 10.57 15.64 25.78
CA PRO A 180 12.00 15.87 25.77
C PRO A 180 12.70 14.71 26.47
N ALA A 181 13.76 14.19 25.83
CA ALA A 181 14.66 13.24 26.46
C ALA A 181 15.41 13.97 27.59
N ASP A 182 15.19 13.52 28.82
CA ASP A 182 16.08 13.80 29.97
C ASP A 182 17.27 12.82 29.93
#